data_c3cde0b8d93e52630d344f318ac6c6dc
#
_entry.id   c3cde0b8d93e52630d344f318ac6c6dc
#
_cell.length_a   1.000
_cell.length_b   1.000
_cell.length_c   1.000
_cell.angle_alpha   90.00
_cell.angle_beta   90.00
_cell.angle_gamma   90.00
#
_symmetry.space_group_name_H-M   'P 1'
#
loop_
_entity.id
_entity.type
_entity.pdbx_description
1 polymer ?
#
loop_
_entity_poly.entity_id
_entity_poly.type
_entity_poly.pdbx_seq_one_letter_code
_entity_poly.pdbx_strand_id
1 'polypeptide(L)'
;MPKKHPNIDLRVSATLHHVDFAREDVDLAVPHGDGNWPGFDVVRLSSEQLFPVCSPKLLVGRRRLTRPVDELKFPLIHVDDRKDWARWLEAAGVDGAELSHGPVLNRVSMAIDAALDGQGITLARTTLSATDLINGRLLRPFADELRLAKTYWIICPKATTTLPKIVTFRDWLLAEAANDLRQLKKLGTRRRS
;
A
#
# COMPACT_ATOMS: atom_id res chain seq x y z
N MET A 1 -11.16 12.77 -9.39
CA MET A 1 -11.47 13.96 -8.56
C MET A 1 -11.68 15.23 -9.38
N PRO A 2 -10.72 15.80 -10.15
CA PRO A 2 -10.90 17.09 -10.84
C PRO A 2 -12.10 17.16 -11.79
N LYS A 3 -12.37 16.10 -12.56
CA LYS A 3 -13.51 16.06 -13.50
C LYS A 3 -14.89 16.15 -12.81
N LYS A 4 -15.02 15.66 -11.56
CA LYS A 4 -16.29 15.66 -10.81
C LYS A 4 -16.45 16.88 -9.91
N HIS A 5 -15.36 17.53 -9.55
CA HIS A 5 -15.32 18.66 -8.63
C HIS A 5 -14.37 19.75 -9.16
N PRO A 6 -14.77 20.48 -10.22
CA PRO A 6 -13.89 21.45 -10.87
C PRO A 6 -13.52 22.65 -10.01
N ASN A 7 -14.27 22.89 -8.93
CA ASN A 7 -14.02 23.99 -7.99
C ASN A 7 -13.01 23.64 -6.88
N ILE A 8 -12.44 22.44 -6.90
CA ILE A 8 -11.40 22.04 -5.95
C ILE A 8 -10.04 22.04 -6.65
N ASP A 9 -9.18 22.99 -6.26
CA ASP A 9 -7.76 22.98 -6.62
C ASP A 9 -7.03 21.99 -5.70
N LEU A 10 -6.63 20.83 -6.24
CA LEU A 10 -5.98 19.77 -5.48
C LEU A 10 -4.47 19.88 -5.63
N ARG A 11 -3.77 20.17 -4.53
CA ARG A 11 -2.33 20.12 -4.41
C ARG A 11 -1.93 18.95 -3.51
N VAL A 12 -1.03 18.11 -3.97
CA VAL A 12 -0.57 16.93 -3.22
C VAL A 12 0.93 17.02 -3.03
N SER A 13 1.37 16.89 -1.78
CA SER A 13 2.78 16.77 -1.42
C SER A 13 3.02 15.51 -0.60
N ALA A 14 4.20 14.90 -0.77
CA ALA A 14 4.63 13.77 0.03
C ALA A 14 5.79 14.18 0.94
N THR A 15 5.61 14.01 2.25
CA THR A 15 6.60 14.36 3.26
C THR A 15 6.95 13.16 4.13
N LEU A 16 8.10 13.20 4.80
CA LEU A 16 8.49 12.20 5.81
C LEU A 16 8.24 12.68 7.23
N HIS A 17 8.00 13.98 7.42
CA HIS A 17 7.67 14.55 8.71
C HIS A 17 6.16 14.61 8.92
N HIS A 18 5.75 14.73 10.16
CA HIS A 18 4.35 15.01 10.51
C HIS A 18 3.99 16.43 10.07
N VAL A 19 2.85 16.55 9.39
CA VAL A 19 2.32 17.86 8.94
C VAL A 19 2.00 18.73 10.15
N ASP A 20 2.51 19.96 10.15
CA ASP A 20 2.12 21.00 11.09
C ASP A 20 1.02 21.88 10.47
N PHE A 21 -0.23 21.54 10.71
CA PHE A 21 -1.38 22.28 10.18
C PHE A 21 -1.47 23.75 10.62
N ALA A 22 -0.71 24.16 11.64
CA ALA A 22 -0.69 25.56 12.07
C ALA A 22 0.31 26.39 11.25
N ARG A 23 1.31 25.76 10.63
CA ARG A 23 2.40 26.43 9.92
C ARG A 23 2.44 26.12 8.44
N GLU A 24 1.88 24.99 8.03
CA GLU A 24 1.84 24.54 6.65
C GLU A 24 0.46 24.79 6.04
N ASP A 25 0.41 25.22 4.78
CA ASP A 25 -0.83 25.40 4.02
C ASP A 25 -1.39 24.03 3.57
N VAL A 26 -1.81 23.22 4.53
CA VAL A 26 -2.34 21.87 4.31
C VAL A 26 -3.73 21.77 4.93
N ASP A 27 -4.71 21.40 4.12
CA ASP A 27 -6.10 21.22 4.55
C ASP A 27 -6.36 19.85 5.17
N LEU A 28 -5.66 18.81 4.67
CA LEU A 28 -5.89 17.42 5.04
C LEU A 28 -4.59 16.62 4.83
N ALA A 29 -4.31 15.68 5.71
CA ALA A 29 -3.17 14.77 5.55
C ALA A 29 -3.62 13.30 5.60
N VAL A 30 -2.81 12.43 4.97
CA VAL A 30 -3.05 10.97 4.95
C VAL A 30 -1.84 10.25 5.55
N PRO A 31 -1.65 10.32 6.88
CA PRO A 31 -0.55 9.62 7.54
C PRO A 31 -0.78 8.12 7.64
N HIS A 32 0.33 7.38 7.74
CA HIS A 32 0.35 5.97 8.09
C HIS A 32 0.65 5.84 9.60
N GLY A 33 -0.21 5.17 10.35
CA GLY A 33 -0.05 5.03 11.80
C GLY A 33 -1.14 4.21 12.48
N ASP A 34 -1.22 4.36 13.78
CA ASP A 34 -2.13 3.62 14.67
C ASP A 34 -3.50 4.30 14.89
N GLY A 35 -3.68 5.53 14.38
CA GLY A 35 -4.93 6.28 14.52
C GLY A 35 -4.96 7.24 15.72
N ASN A 36 -3.84 7.45 16.40
CA ASN A 36 -3.76 8.31 17.57
C ASN A 36 -3.18 9.69 17.22
N TRP A 37 -4.03 10.64 16.85
CA TRP A 37 -3.68 12.05 16.62
C TRP A 37 -4.63 12.95 17.44
N PRO A 38 -4.32 13.19 18.72
CA PRO A 38 -5.15 14.03 19.57
C PRO A 38 -5.25 15.45 19.00
N GLY A 39 -6.46 16.02 19.08
CA GLY A 39 -6.72 17.37 18.54
C GLY A 39 -7.22 17.42 17.10
N PHE A 40 -7.09 16.34 16.34
CA PHE A 40 -7.58 16.25 14.97
C PHE A 40 -8.89 15.46 14.84
N ASP A 41 -9.59 15.65 13.74
CA ASP A 41 -10.58 14.72 13.24
C ASP A 41 -9.83 13.60 12.51
N VAL A 42 -10.13 12.34 12.88
CA VAL A 42 -9.36 11.16 12.43
C VAL A 42 -10.31 10.14 11.86
N VAL A 43 -10.19 9.86 10.56
CA VAL A 43 -11.03 8.87 9.86
C VAL A 43 -10.14 7.80 9.26
N ARG A 44 -10.45 6.53 9.53
CA ARG A 44 -9.70 5.42 8.94
C ARG A 44 -9.96 5.32 7.44
N LEU A 45 -8.91 5.33 6.63
CA LEU A 45 -9.03 5.22 5.18
C LEU A 45 -9.29 3.78 4.73
N SER A 46 -8.49 2.83 5.24
CA SER A 46 -8.59 1.43 4.85
C SER A 46 -8.04 0.51 5.96
N SER A 47 -8.14 -0.79 5.76
CA SER A 47 -7.32 -1.79 6.48
C SER A 47 -6.14 -2.19 5.60
N GLU A 48 -4.96 -2.35 6.21
CA GLU A 48 -3.74 -2.69 5.49
C GLU A 48 -3.34 -4.14 5.72
N GLN A 49 -2.88 -4.74 4.63
CA GLN A 49 -2.25 -6.06 4.60
C GLN A 49 -0.92 -5.94 3.87
N LEU A 50 0.02 -6.77 4.25
CA LEU A 50 1.32 -6.90 3.62
C LEU A 50 1.38 -8.25 2.90
N PHE A 51 1.72 -8.25 1.63
CA PHE A 51 1.77 -9.44 0.79
C PHE A 51 2.77 -9.25 -0.36
N PRO A 52 3.33 -10.34 -0.91
CA PRO A 52 4.23 -10.27 -2.05
C PRO A 52 3.54 -9.81 -3.32
N VAL A 53 4.24 -9.00 -4.09
CA VAL A 53 3.83 -8.61 -5.44
C VAL A 53 5.02 -8.65 -6.40
N CYS A 54 4.74 -8.95 -7.67
CA CYS A 54 5.71 -8.88 -8.74
C CYS A 54 5.06 -8.52 -10.07
N SER A 55 5.85 -8.06 -11.03
CA SER A 55 5.39 -7.91 -12.41
C SER A 55 5.12 -9.28 -13.04
N PRO A 56 4.06 -9.43 -13.87
CA PRO A 56 3.89 -10.61 -14.72
C PRO A 56 5.12 -10.93 -15.57
N LYS A 57 5.87 -9.91 -15.99
CA LYS A 57 7.11 -10.07 -16.78
C LYS A 57 8.17 -10.90 -16.07
N LEU A 58 8.23 -10.83 -14.73
CA LEU A 58 9.20 -11.58 -13.93
C LEU A 58 9.01 -13.09 -14.08
N LEU A 59 7.80 -13.55 -14.38
CA LEU A 59 7.43 -14.96 -14.44
C LEU A 59 7.43 -15.54 -15.87
N VAL A 60 7.65 -14.71 -16.90
CA VAL A 60 7.68 -15.18 -18.30
C VAL A 60 8.84 -16.15 -18.48
N GLY A 61 8.53 -17.35 -19.03
CA GLY A 61 9.52 -18.40 -19.27
C GLY A 61 10.13 -19.04 -18.02
N ARG A 62 9.67 -18.66 -16.83
CA ARG A 62 10.14 -19.19 -15.54
C ARG A 62 9.12 -20.15 -14.93
N ARG A 63 9.57 -20.99 -13.99
CA ARG A 63 8.68 -21.85 -13.20
C ARG A 63 7.68 -20.97 -12.43
N ARG A 64 6.43 -21.43 -12.38
CA ARG A 64 5.40 -20.77 -11.59
C ARG A 64 5.78 -20.74 -10.11
N LEU A 65 5.49 -19.63 -9.44
CA LEU A 65 5.51 -19.56 -7.99
C LEU A 65 4.31 -20.35 -7.46
N THR A 66 4.56 -21.49 -6.82
CA THR A 66 3.52 -22.39 -6.32
C THR A 66 3.46 -22.43 -4.81
N ARG A 67 4.59 -22.16 -4.14
CA ARG A 67 4.73 -22.13 -2.68
C ARG A 67 5.50 -20.87 -2.27
N PRO A 68 5.25 -20.33 -1.07
CA PRO A 68 5.97 -19.14 -0.57
C PRO A 68 7.50 -19.23 -0.65
N VAL A 69 8.07 -20.40 -0.38
CA VAL A 69 9.53 -20.64 -0.48
C VAL A 69 10.09 -20.44 -1.90
N ASP A 70 9.26 -20.52 -2.92
CA ASP A 70 9.71 -20.33 -4.30
C ASP A 70 10.12 -18.87 -4.59
N GLU A 71 9.70 -17.90 -3.75
CA GLU A 71 10.10 -16.50 -3.86
C GLU A 71 11.60 -16.29 -3.63
N LEU A 72 12.21 -17.14 -2.79
CA LEU A 72 13.65 -17.09 -2.50
C LEU A 72 14.53 -17.36 -3.73
N LYS A 73 13.94 -17.84 -4.84
CA LYS A 73 14.62 -18.04 -6.12
C LYS A 73 14.67 -16.76 -6.97
N PHE A 74 14.06 -15.68 -6.51
CA PHE A 74 13.99 -14.40 -7.20
C PHE A 74 14.66 -13.32 -6.34
N PRO A 75 15.11 -12.21 -6.94
CA PRO A 75 15.54 -11.06 -6.16
C PRO A 75 14.43 -10.56 -5.25
N LEU A 76 14.67 -10.52 -3.94
CA LEU A 76 13.76 -9.91 -2.98
C LEU A 76 14.12 -8.44 -2.80
N ILE A 77 13.14 -7.57 -2.97
CA ILE A 77 13.27 -6.12 -2.76
C ILE A 77 12.75 -5.80 -1.36
N HIS A 78 13.59 -5.20 -0.54
CA HIS A 78 13.30 -4.87 0.86
C HIS A 78 12.92 -3.40 1.01
N VAL A 79 12.16 -3.09 2.06
CA VAL A 79 11.83 -1.72 2.45
C VAL A 79 12.33 -1.48 3.87
N ASP A 80 13.03 -0.36 4.08
CA ASP A 80 13.65 0.09 5.33
C ASP A 80 14.68 -0.92 5.89
N ASP A 81 14.22 -2.12 6.20
CA ASP A 81 15.05 -3.25 6.66
C ASP A 81 14.53 -4.57 6.04
N ARG A 82 15.06 -5.70 6.51
CA ARG A 82 14.67 -7.03 6.02
C ARG A 82 13.63 -7.75 6.88
N LYS A 83 13.15 -7.10 7.95
CA LYS A 83 12.29 -7.74 8.96
C LYS A 83 10.90 -8.09 8.43
N ASP A 84 10.35 -7.27 7.53
CA ASP A 84 9.01 -7.54 6.99
C ASP A 84 9.00 -8.84 6.17
N TRP A 85 10.05 -9.11 5.38
CA TRP A 85 10.19 -10.37 4.68
C TRP A 85 10.34 -11.56 5.64
N ALA A 86 11.16 -11.42 6.70
CA ALA A 86 11.31 -12.48 7.71
C ALA A 86 9.96 -12.82 8.36
N ARG A 87 9.21 -11.81 8.77
CA ARG A 87 7.88 -11.98 9.38
C ARG A 87 6.86 -12.60 8.43
N TRP A 88 6.88 -12.19 7.15
CA TRP A 88 5.94 -12.72 6.18
C TRP A 88 6.24 -14.19 5.86
N LEU A 89 7.50 -14.55 5.63
CA LEU A 89 7.93 -15.93 5.37
C LEU A 89 7.63 -16.85 6.55
N GLU A 90 7.93 -16.43 7.78
CA GLU A 90 7.57 -17.16 9.00
C GLU A 90 6.06 -17.42 9.08
N ALA A 91 5.23 -16.40 8.85
CA ALA A 91 3.78 -16.54 8.84
C ALA A 91 3.26 -17.43 7.69
N ALA A 92 4.00 -17.54 6.60
CA ALA A 92 3.74 -18.43 5.46
C ALA A 92 4.33 -19.84 5.66
N GLY A 93 4.90 -20.14 6.83
CA GLY A 93 5.48 -21.45 7.18
C GLY A 93 6.84 -21.72 6.54
N VAL A 94 7.62 -20.68 6.25
CA VAL A 94 8.99 -20.78 5.72
C VAL A 94 9.96 -20.24 6.74
N ASP A 95 10.58 -21.14 7.49
CA ASP A 95 11.57 -20.82 8.51
C ASP A 95 12.99 -20.82 7.97
N GLY A 96 13.90 -20.08 8.64
CA GLY A 96 15.33 -20.10 8.36
C GLY A 96 15.75 -19.54 7.00
N ALA A 97 14.89 -18.73 6.35
CA ALA A 97 15.21 -18.13 5.07
C ALA A 97 16.38 -17.15 5.17
N GLU A 98 17.36 -17.29 4.28
CA GLU A 98 18.45 -16.33 4.16
C GLU A 98 17.98 -15.06 3.43
N LEU A 99 17.97 -13.93 4.13
CA LEU A 99 17.48 -12.63 3.63
C LEU A 99 18.57 -11.56 3.54
N SER A 100 19.85 -11.98 3.56
CA SER A 100 21.00 -11.06 3.56
C SER A 100 21.19 -10.31 2.22
N HIS A 101 20.55 -10.78 1.14
CA HIS A 101 20.73 -10.25 -0.21
C HIS A 101 19.50 -9.48 -0.70
N GLY A 102 19.71 -8.64 -1.73
CA GLY A 102 18.69 -7.84 -2.39
C GLY A 102 18.75 -6.35 -2.00
N PRO A 103 18.22 -5.47 -2.87
CA PRO A 103 18.21 -4.04 -2.63
C PRO A 103 17.31 -3.69 -1.44
N VAL A 104 17.73 -2.70 -0.66
CA VAL A 104 16.95 -2.11 0.44
C VAL A 104 16.59 -0.69 0.05
N LEU A 105 15.32 -0.39 -0.03
CA LEU A 105 14.77 0.92 -0.39
C LEU A 105 14.09 1.55 0.83
N ASN A 106 14.09 2.86 0.90
CA ASN A 106 13.52 3.58 2.04
C ASN A 106 12.05 3.97 1.84
N ARG A 107 11.42 3.51 0.75
CA ARG A 107 10.00 3.78 0.46
C ARG A 107 9.34 2.58 -0.22
N VAL A 108 8.15 2.26 0.23
CA VAL A 108 7.32 1.20 -0.37
C VAL A 108 7.00 1.51 -1.84
N SER A 109 6.76 2.77 -2.20
CA SER A 109 6.49 3.17 -3.60
C SER A 109 7.66 2.84 -4.53
N MET A 110 8.89 3.12 -4.11
CA MET A 110 10.08 2.77 -4.91
C MET A 110 10.23 1.26 -5.08
N ALA A 111 9.91 0.48 -4.04
CA ALA A 111 9.95 -0.98 -4.12
C ALA A 111 8.86 -1.53 -5.07
N ILE A 112 7.67 -0.91 -5.06
CA ILE A 112 6.60 -1.21 -6.02
C ILE A 112 7.03 -0.89 -7.45
N ASP A 113 7.64 0.28 -7.69
CA ASP A 113 8.14 0.68 -9.01
C ASP A 113 9.21 -0.31 -9.53
N ALA A 114 10.16 -0.71 -8.68
CA ALA A 114 11.15 -1.73 -9.03
C ALA A 114 10.51 -3.10 -9.36
N ALA A 115 9.47 -3.49 -8.61
CA ALA A 115 8.73 -4.72 -8.90
C ALA A 115 7.94 -4.62 -10.21
N LEU A 116 7.33 -3.47 -10.54
CA LEU A 116 6.65 -3.20 -11.82
C LEU A 116 7.59 -3.36 -13.02
N ASP A 117 8.84 -2.94 -12.86
CA ASP A 117 9.90 -3.08 -13.86
C ASP A 117 10.43 -4.52 -13.99
N GLY A 118 9.98 -5.43 -13.11
CA GLY A 118 10.39 -6.84 -13.13
C GLY A 118 11.75 -7.10 -12.48
N GLN A 119 12.24 -6.18 -11.64
CA GLN A 119 13.54 -6.32 -10.97
C GLN A 119 13.52 -7.35 -9.84
N GLY A 120 12.33 -7.72 -9.34
CA GLY A 120 12.18 -8.70 -8.27
C GLY A 120 10.77 -8.77 -7.70
N ILE A 121 10.68 -9.36 -6.51
CA ILE A 121 9.45 -9.46 -5.71
C ILE A 121 9.59 -8.52 -4.51
N THR A 122 8.56 -7.75 -4.21
CA THR A 122 8.51 -6.91 -3.02
C THR A 122 7.27 -7.20 -2.17
N LEU A 123 7.34 -6.89 -0.89
CA LEU A 123 6.17 -6.85 -0.03
C LEU A 123 5.48 -5.49 -0.21
N ALA A 124 4.23 -5.52 -0.67
CA ALA A 124 3.43 -4.34 -0.89
C ALA A 124 2.27 -4.24 0.11
N ARG A 125 1.85 -3.01 0.37
CA ARG A 125 0.66 -2.72 1.16
C ARG A 125 -0.56 -2.58 0.28
N THR A 126 -1.71 -3.00 0.80
CA THR A 126 -2.99 -3.00 0.07
C THR A 126 -3.27 -1.68 -0.64
N THR A 127 -3.26 -0.57 0.09
CA THR A 127 -3.62 0.76 -0.46
C THR A 127 -2.64 1.20 -1.55
N LEU A 128 -1.34 0.97 -1.38
CA LEU A 128 -0.32 1.46 -2.32
C LEU A 128 -0.23 0.62 -3.61
N SER A 129 -0.65 -0.64 -3.58
CA SER A 129 -0.57 -1.55 -4.73
C SER A 129 -1.90 -1.81 -5.42
N ALA A 130 -3.01 -1.29 -4.87
CA ALA A 130 -4.35 -1.60 -5.34
C ALA A 130 -4.54 -1.35 -6.84
N THR A 131 -4.21 -0.18 -7.32
CA THR A 131 -4.37 0.21 -8.74
C THR A 131 -3.56 -0.68 -9.67
N ASP A 132 -2.33 -1.06 -9.29
CA ASP A 132 -1.46 -1.90 -10.12
C ASP A 132 -1.96 -3.34 -10.18
N LEU A 133 -2.47 -3.86 -9.08
CA LEU A 133 -3.09 -5.17 -9.01
C LEU A 133 -4.40 -5.24 -9.82
N ILE A 134 -5.25 -4.21 -9.70
CA ILE A 134 -6.52 -4.11 -10.43
C ILE A 134 -6.27 -4.06 -11.93
N ASN A 135 -5.27 -3.30 -12.36
CA ASN A 135 -4.90 -3.14 -13.76
C ASN A 135 -4.02 -4.29 -14.30
N GLY A 136 -3.67 -5.28 -13.49
CA GLY A 136 -2.84 -6.41 -13.88
C GLY A 136 -1.38 -6.06 -14.16
N ARG A 137 -0.91 -4.88 -13.77
CA ARG A 137 0.51 -4.48 -13.86
C ARG A 137 1.36 -5.21 -12.83
N LEU A 138 0.78 -5.47 -11.67
CA LEU A 138 1.30 -6.37 -10.65
C LEU A 138 0.40 -7.58 -10.50
N LEU A 139 0.96 -8.67 -10.05
CA LEU A 139 0.23 -9.83 -9.58
C LEU A 139 0.66 -10.16 -8.15
N ARG A 140 -0.25 -10.76 -7.40
CA ARG A 140 -0.02 -11.33 -6.09
C ARG A 140 0.15 -12.84 -6.28
N PRO A 141 1.35 -13.40 -6.09
CA PRO A 141 1.60 -14.82 -6.40
C PRO A 141 0.86 -15.76 -5.44
N PHE A 142 0.69 -15.37 -4.17
CA PHE A 142 0.06 -16.19 -3.12
C PHE A 142 -1.11 -15.49 -2.45
N ALA A 143 -1.93 -16.27 -1.76
CA ALA A 143 -3.05 -15.76 -0.97
C ALA A 143 -2.62 -15.27 0.43
N ASP A 144 -1.44 -15.71 0.88
CA ASP A 144 -0.91 -15.41 2.21
C ASP A 144 -0.67 -13.92 2.39
N GLU A 145 -1.05 -13.41 3.56
CA GLU A 145 -0.97 -11.99 3.90
C GLU A 145 -0.77 -11.78 5.39
N LEU A 146 -0.02 -10.76 5.75
CA LEU A 146 0.09 -10.27 7.12
C LEU A 146 -0.85 -9.08 7.31
N ARG A 147 -1.68 -9.14 8.33
CA ARG A 147 -2.45 -7.96 8.77
C ARG A 147 -1.51 -6.99 9.47
N LEU A 148 -1.58 -5.73 9.07
CA LEU A 148 -0.81 -4.66 9.70
C LEU A 148 -1.65 -3.98 10.77
N ALA A 149 -1.05 -3.72 11.95
CA ALA A 149 -1.67 -2.94 13.01
C ALA A 149 -1.82 -1.47 12.58
N LYS A 150 -0.80 -0.93 11.90
CA LYS A 150 -0.81 0.43 11.35
C LYS A 150 -1.47 0.45 9.99
N THR A 151 -2.21 1.54 9.71
CA THR A 151 -2.91 1.74 8.44
C THR A 151 -2.86 3.21 8.01
N TYR A 152 -3.48 3.54 6.88
CA TYR A 152 -3.65 4.93 6.46
C TYR A 152 -4.91 5.54 7.08
N TRP A 153 -4.78 6.80 7.50
CA TRP A 153 -5.83 7.58 8.10
C TRP A 153 -5.96 8.91 7.36
N ILE A 154 -7.13 9.47 7.39
CA ILE A 154 -7.38 10.84 6.94
C ILE A 154 -7.46 11.69 8.19
N ILE A 155 -6.65 12.73 8.27
CA ILE A 155 -6.67 13.68 9.41
C ILE A 155 -6.82 15.11 8.92
N CYS A 156 -7.59 15.90 9.65
CA CYS A 156 -7.69 17.34 9.46
C CYS A 156 -7.96 18.05 10.81
N PRO A 157 -7.70 19.36 10.94
CA PRO A 157 -8.06 20.09 12.14
C PRO A 157 -9.57 20.03 12.40
N LYS A 158 -9.99 19.84 13.65
CA LYS A 158 -11.42 19.77 14.03
C LYS A 158 -12.20 21.00 13.60
N ALA A 159 -11.56 22.18 13.60
CA ALA A 159 -12.18 23.44 13.19
C ALA A 159 -12.56 23.48 11.69
N THR A 160 -11.92 22.69 10.86
CA THR A 160 -12.13 22.69 9.39
C THR A 160 -12.84 21.45 8.87
N THR A 161 -13.15 20.47 9.72
CA THR A 161 -13.71 19.16 9.32
C THR A 161 -15.05 19.25 8.59
N THR A 162 -15.82 20.34 8.79
CA THR A 162 -17.12 20.58 8.15
C THR A 162 -17.06 21.44 6.90
N LEU A 163 -15.87 21.96 6.53
CA LEU A 163 -15.73 22.76 5.32
C LEU A 163 -16.08 21.93 4.08
N PRO A 164 -16.85 22.46 3.13
CA PRO A 164 -17.32 21.69 1.97
C PRO A 164 -16.18 21.04 1.15
N LYS A 165 -15.02 21.72 1.00
CA LYS A 165 -13.86 21.18 0.30
C LYS A 165 -13.29 19.96 1.03
N ILE A 166 -13.21 20.00 2.37
CA ILE A 166 -12.70 18.91 3.19
C ILE A 166 -13.63 17.69 3.13
N VAL A 167 -14.93 17.93 3.37
CA VAL A 167 -15.95 16.86 3.33
C VAL A 167 -15.95 16.20 1.96
N THR A 168 -15.99 16.98 0.88
CA THR A 168 -16.02 16.47 -0.49
C THR A 168 -14.79 15.62 -0.82
N PHE A 169 -13.60 16.09 -0.46
CA PHE A 169 -12.37 15.35 -0.73
C PHE A 169 -12.24 14.09 0.12
N ARG A 170 -12.53 14.18 1.41
CA ARG A 170 -12.54 13.05 2.34
C ARG A 170 -13.48 11.95 1.87
N ASP A 171 -14.73 12.30 1.56
CA ASP A 171 -15.75 11.33 1.18
C ASP A 171 -15.42 10.68 -0.18
N TRP A 172 -14.87 11.45 -1.11
CA TRP A 172 -14.35 10.92 -2.36
C TRP A 172 -13.21 9.92 -2.11
N LEU A 173 -12.24 10.25 -1.28
CA LEU A 173 -11.09 9.40 -1.00
C LEU A 173 -11.52 8.09 -0.32
N LEU A 174 -12.47 8.15 0.62
CA LEU A 174 -13.07 6.98 1.26
C LEU A 174 -13.81 6.10 0.24
N ALA A 175 -14.57 6.70 -0.67
CA ALA A 175 -15.30 5.97 -1.70
C ALA A 175 -14.35 5.25 -2.68
N GLU A 176 -13.25 5.90 -3.10
CA GLU A 176 -12.23 5.31 -3.97
C GLU A 176 -11.53 4.13 -3.25
N ALA A 177 -11.09 4.32 -2.01
CA ALA A 177 -10.46 3.26 -1.22
C ALA A 177 -11.41 2.04 -1.04
N ALA A 178 -12.68 2.30 -0.75
CA ALA A 178 -13.68 1.24 -0.63
C ALA A 178 -13.94 0.53 -1.97
N ASN A 179 -13.91 1.26 -3.09
CA ASN A 179 -14.03 0.68 -4.43
C ASN A 179 -12.85 -0.23 -4.75
N ASP A 180 -11.63 0.21 -4.49
CA ASP A 180 -10.41 -0.56 -4.73
C ASP A 180 -10.41 -1.87 -3.92
N LEU A 181 -10.78 -1.81 -2.65
CA LEU A 181 -10.92 -3.00 -1.81
C LEU A 181 -11.97 -3.99 -2.36
N ARG A 182 -13.10 -3.50 -2.90
CA ARG A 182 -14.10 -4.37 -3.55
C ARG A 182 -13.54 -5.04 -4.80
N GLN A 183 -12.79 -4.30 -5.62
CA GLN A 183 -12.19 -4.85 -6.83
C GLN A 183 -11.11 -5.89 -6.51
N LEU A 184 -10.24 -5.62 -5.54
CA LEU A 184 -9.22 -6.57 -5.08
C LEU A 184 -9.83 -7.88 -4.57
N LYS A 185 -10.92 -7.81 -3.79
CA LYS A 185 -11.65 -9.01 -3.34
C LYS A 185 -12.16 -9.85 -4.50
N LYS A 186 -12.71 -9.23 -5.56
CA LYS A 186 -13.17 -9.94 -6.76
C LYS A 186 -12.01 -10.63 -7.51
N LEU A 187 -10.83 -10.04 -7.56
CA LEU A 187 -9.64 -10.64 -8.15
C LEU A 187 -9.18 -11.88 -7.37
N GLY A 188 -9.19 -11.80 -6.04
CA GLY A 188 -8.85 -12.94 -5.16
C GLY A 188 -9.78 -14.14 -5.32
N THR A 189 -11.06 -13.92 -5.58
CA THR A 189 -12.06 -14.98 -5.79
C THR A 189 -11.86 -15.69 -7.13
N ARG A 190 -11.51 -14.96 -8.20
CA ARG A 190 -11.28 -15.52 -9.55
C ARG A 190 -10.04 -16.40 -9.66
N ARG A 191 -9.08 -16.30 -8.74
CA ARG A 191 -7.86 -17.13 -8.73
C ARG A 191 -8.01 -18.44 -7.98
N ARG A 192 -9.10 -18.62 -7.22
CA ARG A 192 -9.41 -19.84 -6.48
C ARG A 192 -10.35 -20.80 -7.23
N SER A 193 -10.90 -20.38 -8.36
CA SER A 193 -11.71 -21.16 -9.30
C SER A 193 -10.84 -21.66 -10.47
#